data_5bd9e4060f2fbe2a960c21937924a620
#
_entry.id   5bd9e4060f2fbe2a960c21937924a620
#
_cell.length_a   1.000
_cell.length_b   1.000
_cell.length_c   1.000
_cell.angle_alpha   90.00
_cell.angle_beta   90.00
_cell.angle_gamma   90.00
#
_symmetry.space_group_name_H-M   'P 1'
#
loop_
_entity.id
_entity.type
_entity.pdbx_description
1 polymer ?
#
loop_
_entity_poly.entity_id
_entity_poly.type
_entity_poly.pdbx_seq_one_letter_code
_entity_poly.pdbx_strand_id
1 'polypeptide(L)'
;MSAVLESFLERLRQRFAGDLLSSSLEVGQITLEVSAEKLIGVCQALRDEDEFQFAQLSDLCGVDYLSYGQADWETQDTTSTGFSRGVSAGAYEQEREEGARFAVVYHLLSTVHNRRLRLRCPIEGEPLMVSSVVDVWASANWYEREAFDLFGIMFEGHPDLRRILTDYGFIGHPFRKDFPLEGNVEVRYDEEKGRVVYQPVSIQNRVLVPRVIRHDNRYQHDDAGTGESE
;
A
#
# COMPACT_ATOMS: atom_id res chain seq x y z
N MET A 1 22.49 16.51 2.54
CA MET A 1 21.23 16.02 1.91
C MET A 1 20.06 16.11 2.86
N SER A 2 20.19 15.71 4.14
CA SER A 2 19.15 15.81 5.17
C SER A 2 18.59 17.23 5.35
N ALA A 3 19.44 18.22 5.58
CA ALA A 3 19.00 19.61 5.83
C ALA A 3 18.17 20.23 4.69
N VAL A 4 18.42 19.86 3.43
CA VAL A 4 17.64 20.34 2.28
C VAL A 4 16.24 19.71 2.28
N LEU A 5 16.15 18.42 2.60
CA LEU A 5 14.86 17.72 2.69
C LEU A 5 14.04 18.17 3.89
N GLU A 6 14.70 18.42 5.03
CA GLU A 6 14.06 18.99 6.23
C GLU A 6 13.47 20.38 5.97
N SER A 7 14.27 21.27 5.33
CA SER A 7 13.78 22.58 4.93
C SER A 7 12.62 22.50 3.94
N PHE A 8 12.63 21.52 3.04
CA PHE A 8 11.54 21.31 2.10
C PHE A 8 10.29 20.76 2.79
N LEU A 9 10.46 19.81 3.70
CA LEU A 9 9.36 19.29 4.51
C LEU A 9 8.68 20.40 5.33
N GLU A 10 9.47 21.30 5.90
CA GLU A 10 8.92 22.41 6.68
C GLU A 10 8.06 23.36 5.82
N ARG A 11 8.48 23.65 4.59
CA ARG A 11 7.66 24.42 3.65
C ARG A 11 6.37 23.74 3.26
N LEU A 12 6.40 22.40 3.04
CA LEU A 12 5.20 21.61 2.81
C LEU A 12 4.25 21.66 4.01
N ARG A 13 4.79 21.55 5.24
CA ARG A 13 4.00 21.66 6.48
C ARG A 13 3.35 23.05 6.62
N GLN A 14 4.09 24.10 6.32
CA GLN A 14 3.55 25.47 6.40
C GLN A 14 2.45 25.68 5.35
N ARG A 15 2.65 25.20 4.13
CA ARG A 15 1.68 25.39 3.06
C ARG A 15 0.38 24.58 3.28
N PHE A 16 0.50 23.39 3.79
CA PHE A 16 -0.63 22.45 3.94
C PHE A 16 -1.02 22.19 5.41
N ALA A 17 -0.71 23.10 6.34
CA ALA A 17 -0.88 22.91 7.78
C ALA A 17 -2.28 22.43 8.21
N GLY A 18 -3.35 22.82 7.49
CA GLY A 18 -4.73 22.43 7.77
C GLY A 18 -5.23 21.21 6.99
N ASP A 19 -4.43 20.69 6.06
CA ASP A 19 -4.85 19.64 5.12
C ASP A 19 -4.10 18.32 5.33
N LEU A 20 -3.00 18.33 6.11
CA LEU A 20 -2.21 17.15 6.42
C LEU A 20 -2.69 16.47 7.69
N LEU A 21 -2.82 15.14 7.65
CA LEU A 21 -2.99 14.29 8.83
C LEU A 21 -1.65 14.07 9.54
N SER A 22 -0.62 13.78 8.75
CA SER A 22 0.74 13.59 9.24
C SER A 22 1.78 13.89 8.16
N SER A 23 3.05 14.01 8.57
CA SER A 23 4.17 14.14 7.63
C SER A 23 5.44 13.61 8.25
N SER A 24 6.19 12.82 7.49
CA SER A 24 7.45 12.22 7.94
C SER A 24 8.58 12.38 6.92
N LEU A 25 9.81 12.29 7.41
CA LEU A 25 11.02 12.19 6.59
C LEU A 25 11.80 10.97 7.08
N GLU A 26 11.68 9.87 6.35
CA GLU A 26 12.33 8.61 6.70
C GLU A 26 13.13 8.10 5.52
N VAL A 27 14.34 7.62 5.80
CA VAL A 27 15.26 7.05 4.78
C VAL A 27 15.43 7.98 3.56
N GLY A 28 15.43 9.32 3.79
CA GLY A 28 15.56 10.30 2.70
C GLY A 28 14.32 10.51 1.83
N GLN A 29 13.18 9.94 2.21
CA GLN A 29 11.90 10.09 1.53
C GLN A 29 10.93 10.90 2.38
N ILE A 30 10.38 11.96 1.82
CA ILE A 30 9.28 12.71 2.43
C ILE A 30 7.97 11.98 2.12
N THR A 31 7.17 11.78 3.16
CA THR A 31 5.81 11.26 3.07
C THR A 31 4.84 12.24 3.71
N LEU A 32 3.81 12.63 2.99
CA LEU A 32 2.68 13.40 3.50
C LEU A 32 1.46 12.49 3.59
N GLU A 33 0.69 12.62 4.63
CA GLU A 33 -0.57 11.92 4.79
C GLU A 33 -1.73 12.91 4.74
N VAL A 34 -2.70 12.62 3.86
CA VAL A 34 -3.81 13.52 3.55
C VAL A 34 -5.13 12.77 3.60
N SER A 35 -6.17 13.39 4.14
CA SER A 35 -7.51 12.80 4.11
C SER A 35 -8.08 12.75 2.69
N ALA A 36 -8.99 11.80 2.44
CA ALA A 36 -9.64 11.66 1.13
C ALA A 36 -10.35 12.94 0.67
N GLU A 37 -10.91 13.70 1.61
CA GLU A 37 -11.63 14.97 1.32
C GLU A 37 -10.70 16.08 0.81
N LYS A 38 -9.45 16.10 1.27
CA LYS A 38 -8.46 17.15 0.95
C LYS A 38 -7.56 16.78 -0.21
N LEU A 39 -7.60 15.52 -0.65
CA LEU A 39 -6.69 14.94 -1.61
C LEU A 39 -6.57 15.76 -2.90
N ILE A 40 -7.70 16.10 -3.53
CA ILE A 40 -7.70 16.80 -4.84
C ILE A 40 -7.07 18.18 -4.72
N GLY A 41 -7.44 18.95 -3.68
CA GLY A 41 -6.87 20.29 -3.47
C GLY A 41 -5.37 20.27 -3.26
N VAL A 42 -4.87 19.31 -2.46
CA VAL A 42 -3.44 19.13 -2.22
C VAL A 42 -2.73 18.68 -3.50
N CYS A 43 -3.29 17.73 -4.26
CA CYS A 43 -2.72 17.27 -5.53
C CYS A 43 -2.62 18.40 -6.57
N GLN A 44 -3.66 19.23 -6.71
CA GLN A 44 -3.65 20.38 -7.62
C GLN A 44 -2.58 21.41 -7.21
N ALA A 45 -2.51 21.75 -5.92
CA ALA A 45 -1.50 22.69 -5.42
C ALA A 45 -0.08 22.14 -5.62
N LEU A 46 0.16 20.87 -5.35
CA LEU A 46 1.46 20.22 -5.58
C LEU A 46 1.87 20.22 -7.05
N ARG A 47 0.92 20.10 -7.98
CA ARG A 47 1.20 20.16 -9.42
C ARG A 47 1.45 21.58 -9.91
N ASP A 48 0.61 22.53 -9.50
CA ASP A 48 0.48 23.83 -10.18
C ASP A 48 1.31 24.95 -9.52
N GLU A 49 1.60 24.88 -8.22
CA GLU A 49 2.36 25.91 -7.54
C GLU A 49 3.85 25.87 -7.94
N ASP A 50 4.40 27.02 -8.29
CA ASP A 50 5.79 27.18 -8.77
C ASP A 50 6.85 26.65 -7.80
N GLU A 51 6.54 26.63 -6.51
CA GLU A 51 7.43 26.11 -5.47
C GLU A 51 7.57 24.59 -5.51
N PHE A 52 6.55 23.88 -5.99
CA PHE A 52 6.46 22.42 -5.94
C PHE A 52 6.60 21.77 -7.31
N GLN A 53 5.76 22.13 -8.26
CA GLN A 53 5.75 21.65 -9.66
C GLN A 53 5.92 20.15 -9.80
N PHE A 54 5.13 19.35 -9.07
CA PHE A 54 5.09 17.92 -9.23
C PHE A 54 4.27 17.52 -10.46
N ALA A 55 4.85 17.80 -11.63
CA ALA A 55 4.18 17.58 -12.91
C ALA A 55 3.98 16.11 -13.27
N GLN A 56 4.73 15.19 -12.64
CA GLN A 56 4.68 13.77 -12.96
C GLN A 56 4.18 12.95 -11.78
N LEU A 57 3.09 12.20 -12.01
CA LEU A 57 2.71 11.05 -11.20
C LEU A 57 3.50 9.86 -11.71
N SER A 58 4.49 9.41 -10.94
CA SER A 58 5.36 8.29 -11.31
C SER A 58 4.69 6.94 -11.05
N ASP A 59 3.87 6.88 -10.00
CA ASP A 59 3.14 5.68 -9.60
C ASP A 59 1.97 6.03 -8.70
N LEU A 60 0.92 5.20 -8.74
CA LEU A 60 -0.19 5.18 -7.80
C LEU A 60 -0.52 3.73 -7.50
N CYS A 61 -0.52 3.35 -6.24
CA CYS A 61 -0.84 2.00 -5.81
C CYS A 61 -1.76 1.95 -4.60
N GLY A 62 -2.60 0.91 -4.53
CA GLY A 62 -3.32 0.54 -3.32
C GLY A 62 -2.40 -0.19 -2.34
N VAL A 63 -2.69 -0.08 -1.05
CA VAL A 63 -2.00 -0.82 0.01
C VAL A 63 -3.03 -1.40 0.96
N ASP A 64 -2.89 -2.67 1.32
CA ASP A 64 -3.65 -3.33 2.37
C ASP A 64 -2.73 -3.58 3.57
N TYR A 65 -3.05 -2.97 4.70
CA TYR A 65 -2.28 -3.05 5.94
C TYR A 65 -2.76 -4.17 6.88
N LEU A 66 -3.67 -5.06 6.46
CA LEU A 66 -4.27 -6.08 7.32
C LEU A 66 -3.23 -6.87 8.13
N SER A 67 -2.12 -7.26 7.50
CA SER A 67 -1.05 -8.03 8.15
C SER A 67 0.20 -7.19 8.47
N TYR A 68 0.11 -5.87 8.34
CA TYR A 68 1.28 -5.01 8.57
C TYR A 68 1.64 -4.94 10.04
N GLY A 69 2.91 -5.20 10.34
CA GLY A 69 3.43 -5.24 11.72
C GLY A 69 3.09 -6.51 12.49
N GLN A 70 2.34 -7.45 11.89
CA GLN A 70 2.07 -8.76 12.46
C GLN A 70 3.09 -9.78 11.93
N ALA A 71 3.60 -10.62 12.80
CA ALA A 71 4.51 -11.69 12.44
C ALA A 71 3.70 -12.92 12.03
N ASP A 72 3.84 -13.37 10.78
CA ASP A 72 3.33 -14.69 10.37
C ASP A 72 4.04 -15.81 11.13
N TRP A 73 5.14 -15.50 11.79
CA TRP A 73 6.07 -16.46 12.31
C TRP A 73 6.97 -15.89 13.41
N GLU A 74 6.85 -16.43 14.61
CA GLU A 74 7.79 -16.18 15.70
C GLU A 74 8.79 -17.33 15.78
N THR A 75 10.10 -17.03 15.71
CA THR A 75 11.14 -17.98 16.10
C THR A 75 11.27 -17.98 17.60
N GLN A 76 10.89 -19.08 18.23
CA GLN A 76 11.25 -19.35 19.62
C GLN A 76 12.72 -19.82 19.71
N ASP A 77 13.30 -19.70 20.89
CA ASP A 77 14.65 -20.20 21.18
C ASP A 77 14.79 -21.65 20.70
N THR A 78 15.97 -21.98 20.20
CA THR A 78 16.31 -23.32 19.73
C THR A 78 16.09 -24.35 20.84
N THR A 79 15.20 -25.28 20.60
CA THR A 79 15.05 -26.46 21.44
C THR A 79 16.02 -27.56 20.95
N SER A 80 16.30 -28.56 21.80
CA SER A 80 17.11 -29.73 21.42
C SER A 80 16.56 -30.54 20.24
N THR A 81 15.31 -30.28 19.81
CA THR A 81 14.62 -30.92 18.70
C THR A 81 14.57 -30.08 17.41
N GLY A 82 15.21 -28.90 17.39
CA GLY A 82 15.25 -27.99 16.24
C GLY A 82 14.26 -26.82 16.34
N PHE A 83 14.20 -26.03 15.28
CA PHE A 83 13.32 -24.86 15.21
C PHE A 83 11.86 -25.28 15.02
N SER A 84 10.96 -24.70 15.82
CA SER A 84 9.53 -24.76 15.55
C SER A 84 9.22 -24.07 14.21
N ARG A 85 8.53 -24.77 13.30
CA ARG A 85 8.08 -24.25 12.00
C ARG A 85 6.57 -24.07 11.99
N GLY A 86 5.99 -23.52 13.05
CA GLY A 86 4.59 -23.25 13.12
C GLY A 86 4.24 -21.90 12.45
N VAL A 87 3.37 -21.92 11.45
CA VAL A 87 2.65 -20.73 11.00
C VAL A 87 1.40 -20.62 11.85
N SER A 88 1.18 -19.49 12.50
CA SER A 88 -0.07 -19.23 13.21
C SER A 88 -1.16 -19.00 12.14
N ALA A 89 -1.95 -20.05 11.86
CA ALA A 89 -3.16 -19.91 11.07
C ALA A 89 -4.16 -19.07 11.88
N GLY A 90 -4.33 -17.81 11.60
CA GLY A 90 -5.20 -16.89 12.35
C GLY A 90 -4.60 -15.50 12.53
N ALA A 91 -3.34 -15.30 12.16
CA ALA A 91 -2.70 -13.97 12.19
C ALA A 91 -3.45 -12.93 11.35
N TYR A 92 -4.27 -13.38 10.39
CA TYR A 92 -5.05 -12.53 9.50
C TYR A 92 -6.47 -12.21 10.01
N GLU A 93 -6.90 -12.83 11.10
CA GLU A 93 -8.23 -12.62 11.69
C GLU A 93 -8.25 -11.51 12.75
N GLN A 94 -7.09 -11.03 13.17
CA GLN A 94 -7.01 -9.91 14.11
C GLN A 94 -7.17 -8.60 13.37
N GLU A 95 -8.28 -7.91 13.62
CA GLU A 95 -8.46 -6.53 13.18
C GLU A 95 -7.31 -5.68 13.72
N ARG A 96 -6.75 -4.84 12.85
CA ARG A 96 -5.74 -3.88 13.25
C ARG A 96 -6.36 -2.91 14.26
N GLU A 97 -5.81 -2.84 15.46
CA GLU A 97 -6.34 -2.01 16.55
C GLU A 97 -6.30 -0.49 16.25
N GLU A 98 -5.46 -0.04 15.31
CA GLU A 98 -5.35 1.40 14.98
C GLU A 98 -5.18 1.68 13.49
N GLY A 99 -6.00 2.61 12.96
CA GLY A 99 -5.88 3.22 11.64
C GLY A 99 -6.59 2.47 10.51
N ALA A 100 -6.70 3.14 9.35
CA ALA A 100 -7.33 2.61 8.15
C ALA A 100 -6.60 1.37 7.61
N ARG A 101 -7.37 0.32 7.28
CA ARG A 101 -6.82 -0.89 6.67
C ARG A 101 -6.25 -0.62 5.28
N PHE A 102 -6.91 0.22 4.50
CA PHE A 102 -6.50 0.50 3.13
C PHE A 102 -5.97 1.92 2.99
N ALA A 103 -5.04 2.11 2.06
CA ALA A 103 -4.59 3.42 1.64
C ALA A 103 -4.27 3.42 0.15
N VAL A 104 -4.35 4.60 -0.47
CA VAL A 104 -3.75 4.87 -1.78
C VAL A 104 -2.48 5.68 -1.58
N VAL A 105 -1.42 5.26 -2.25
CA VAL A 105 -0.11 5.89 -2.19
C VAL A 105 0.24 6.43 -3.57
N TYR A 106 0.60 7.72 -3.62
CA TYR A 106 0.99 8.43 -4.83
C TYR A 106 2.47 8.75 -4.76
N HIS A 107 3.22 8.43 -5.79
CA HIS A 107 4.62 8.79 -5.94
C HIS A 107 4.76 9.91 -6.98
N LEU A 108 5.13 11.08 -6.50
CA LEU A 108 5.22 12.28 -7.31
C LEU A 108 6.66 12.66 -7.60
N LEU A 109 6.91 13.18 -8.81
CA LEU A 109 8.19 13.67 -9.24
C LEU A 109 8.05 15.09 -9.80
N SER A 110 8.82 16.01 -9.24
CA SER A 110 9.10 17.32 -9.82
C SER A 110 10.38 17.23 -10.65
N THR A 111 10.26 17.31 -11.96
CA THR A 111 11.43 17.32 -12.87
C THR A 111 12.17 18.66 -12.84
N VAL A 112 11.47 19.75 -12.53
CA VAL A 112 12.03 21.10 -12.44
C VAL A 112 12.93 21.22 -11.21
N HIS A 113 12.46 20.77 -10.07
CA HIS A 113 13.19 20.85 -8.80
C HIS A 113 13.99 19.59 -8.47
N ASN A 114 13.91 18.54 -9.30
CA ASN A 114 14.52 17.23 -9.07
C ASN A 114 14.22 16.68 -7.66
N ARG A 115 12.93 16.64 -7.32
CA ARG A 115 12.44 16.20 -6.01
C ARG A 115 11.39 15.14 -6.14
N ARG A 116 11.38 14.22 -5.17
CA ARG A 116 10.38 13.17 -5.04
C ARG A 116 9.55 13.39 -3.78
N LEU A 117 8.28 13.06 -3.87
CA LEU A 117 7.34 13.16 -2.77
C LEU A 117 6.45 11.92 -2.78
N ARG A 118 6.18 11.35 -1.61
CA ARG A 118 5.14 10.35 -1.41
C ARG A 118 3.95 11.00 -0.75
N LEU A 119 2.77 10.79 -1.30
CA LEU A 119 1.52 11.17 -0.70
C LEU A 119 0.76 9.90 -0.33
N ARG A 120 0.30 9.77 0.91
CA ARG A 120 -0.50 8.66 1.41
C ARG A 120 -1.89 9.15 1.76
N CYS A 121 -2.91 8.49 1.25
CA CYS A 121 -4.29 8.77 1.57
C CYS A 121 -4.91 7.52 2.21
N PRO A 122 -5.11 7.49 3.54
CA PRO A 122 -5.83 6.41 4.18
C PRO A 122 -7.30 6.44 3.77
N ILE A 123 -7.89 5.25 3.59
CA ILE A 123 -9.27 5.09 3.15
C ILE A 123 -10.02 4.24 4.17
N GLU A 124 -11.14 4.78 4.65
CA GLU A 124 -12.04 4.12 5.59
C GLU A 124 -13.42 3.95 4.97
N GLY A 125 -14.21 3.05 5.55
CA GLY A 125 -15.60 2.82 5.16
C GLY A 125 -15.79 1.71 4.12
N GLU A 126 -17.06 1.36 3.91
CA GLU A 126 -17.52 0.45 2.86
C GLU A 126 -18.66 1.13 2.08
N PRO A 127 -18.50 1.29 0.76
CA PRO A 127 -17.36 0.89 -0.07
C PRO A 127 -16.10 1.76 0.17
N LEU A 128 -14.91 1.20 -0.09
CA LEU A 128 -13.65 1.93 -0.09
C LEU A 128 -13.68 2.95 -1.24
N MET A 129 -13.69 4.25 -0.92
CA MET A 129 -13.89 5.29 -1.92
C MET A 129 -12.91 6.45 -1.72
N VAL A 130 -12.36 6.93 -2.83
CA VAL A 130 -11.49 8.12 -2.88
C VAL A 130 -11.72 8.87 -4.18
N SER A 131 -11.51 10.18 -4.20
CA SER A 131 -11.64 10.97 -5.43
C SER A 131 -10.54 10.65 -6.44
N SER A 132 -10.90 10.52 -7.72
CA SER A 132 -9.96 10.30 -8.82
C SER A 132 -9.07 11.52 -9.04
N VAL A 133 -7.79 11.29 -9.32
CA VAL A 133 -6.81 12.34 -9.68
C VAL A 133 -6.49 12.38 -11.19
N VAL A 134 -7.32 11.74 -12.03
CA VAL A 134 -7.14 11.70 -13.50
C VAL A 134 -7.10 13.10 -14.10
N ASP A 135 -7.91 14.03 -13.58
CA ASP A 135 -7.91 15.42 -14.03
C ASP A 135 -6.66 16.20 -13.59
N VAL A 136 -5.94 15.70 -12.59
CA VAL A 136 -4.66 16.26 -12.16
C VAL A 136 -3.53 15.66 -12.98
N TRP A 137 -3.47 14.35 -13.08
CA TRP A 137 -2.47 13.62 -13.87
C TRP A 137 -3.13 12.56 -14.73
N ALA A 138 -3.07 12.70 -16.04
CA ALA A 138 -3.69 11.76 -16.97
C ALA A 138 -3.18 10.31 -16.83
N SER A 139 -1.93 10.13 -16.37
CA SER A 139 -1.35 8.81 -16.09
C SER A 139 -2.08 8.03 -14.98
N ALA A 140 -2.79 8.73 -14.09
CA ALA A 140 -3.58 8.13 -13.01
C ALA A 140 -4.66 7.18 -13.54
N ASN A 141 -5.16 7.40 -14.75
CA ASN A 141 -6.24 6.59 -15.33
C ASN A 141 -5.98 5.07 -15.21
N TRP A 142 -4.80 4.61 -15.61
CA TRP A 142 -4.49 3.19 -15.58
C TRP A 142 -4.10 2.69 -14.19
N TYR A 143 -3.40 3.50 -13.43
CA TYR A 143 -3.03 3.17 -12.04
C TYR A 143 -4.26 3.05 -11.13
N GLU A 144 -5.25 3.93 -11.27
CA GLU A 144 -6.49 3.86 -10.52
C GLU A 144 -7.30 2.62 -10.89
N ARG A 145 -7.35 2.25 -12.16
CA ARG A 145 -7.95 0.98 -12.60
C ARG A 145 -7.23 -0.24 -12.03
N GLU A 146 -5.90 -0.21 -11.93
CA GLU A 146 -5.12 -1.26 -11.29
C GLU A 146 -5.44 -1.36 -9.80
N ALA A 147 -5.45 -0.25 -9.08
CA ALA A 147 -5.80 -0.23 -7.66
C ALA A 147 -7.25 -0.68 -7.41
N PHE A 148 -8.18 -0.30 -8.28
CA PHE A 148 -9.55 -0.82 -8.26
C PHE A 148 -9.58 -2.34 -8.48
N ASP A 149 -8.91 -2.83 -9.50
CA ASP A 149 -8.92 -4.25 -9.86
C ASP A 149 -8.32 -5.13 -8.74
N LEU A 150 -7.17 -4.73 -8.20
CA LEU A 150 -6.40 -5.54 -7.26
C LEU A 150 -6.85 -5.39 -5.80
N PHE A 151 -7.40 -4.25 -5.40
CA PHE A 151 -7.77 -3.95 -4.01
C PHE A 151 -9.25 -3.64 -3.82
N GLY A 152 -9.99 -3.32 -4.89
CA GLY A 152 -11.40 -2.94 -4.81
C GLY A 152 -11.62 -1.51 -4.31
N ILE A 153 -10.65 -0.63 -4.51
CA ILE A 153 -10.77 0.79 -4.18
C ILE A 153 -11.51 1.51 -5.31
N MET A 154 -12.60 2.18 -4.97
CA MET A 154 -13.41 2.96 -5.92
C MET A 154 -12.84 4.37 -6.06
N PHE A 155 -12.69 4.84 -7.31
CA PHE A 155 -12.22 6.19 -7.62
C PHE A 155 -13.38 7.02 -8.16
N GLU A 156 -13.88 7.92 -7.32
CA GLU A 156 -15.00 8.79 -7.68
C GLU A 156 -14.56 9.81 -8.74
N GLY A 157 -15.35 9.94 -9.82
CA GLY A 157 -15.04 10.82 -10.95
C GLY A 157 -14.11 10.20 -12.00
N HIS A 158 -13.67 8.94 -11.82
CA HIS A 158 -12.89 8.26 -12.86
C HIS A 158 -13.76 8.02 -14.12
N PRO A 159 -13.26 8.35 -15.32
CA PRO A 159 -14.08 8.31 -16.56
C PRO A 159 -14.48 6.89 -17.00
N ASP A 160 -13.67 5.86 -16.68
CA ASP A 160 -13.89 4.46 -17.11
C ASP A 160 -13.24 3.49 -16.13
N LEU A 161 -13.82 3.36 -14.92
CA LEU A 161 -13.31 2.49 -13.87
C LEU A 161 -13.74 1.04 -14.12
N ARG A 162 -12.85 0.26 -14.71
CA ARG A 162 -13.04 -1.16 -15.00
C ARG A 162 -11.76 -1.95 -14.78
N ARG A 163 -11.88 -3.25 -14.59
CA ARG A 163 -10.71 -4.15 -14.40
C ARG A 163 -9.73 -4.03 -15.57
N ILE A 164 -8.43 -4.19 -15.28
CA ILE A 164 -7.35 -4.07 -16.26
C ILE A 164 -6.39 -5.27 -16.28
N LEU A 165 -6.17 -5.91 -15.14
CA LEU A 165 -5.21 -7.01 -15.01
C LEU A 165 -5.87 -8.37 -14.84
N THR A 166 -7.02 -8.45 -14.16
CA THR A 166 -7.73 -9.70 -13.95
C THR A 166 -8.69 -10.01 -15.09
N ASP A 167 -9.07 -11.28 -15.24
CA ASP A 167 -10.04 -11.73 -16.24
C ASP A 167 -11.43 -11.13 -16.02
N TYR A 168 -12.24 -11.04 -17.07
CA TYR A 168 -13.60 -10.48 -17.02
C TYR A 168 -14.52 -11.14 -16.01
N GLY A 169 -14.35 -12.43 -15.76
CA GLY A 169 -15.14 -13.21 -14.80
C GLY A 169 -14.47 -13.38 -13.43
N PHE A 170 -13.36 -12.69 -13.16
CA PHE A 170 -12.63 -12.82 -11.92
C PHE A 170 -13.44 -12.30 -10.74
N ILE A 171 -13.54 -13.11 -9.66
CA ILE A 171 -14.27 -12.78 -8.44
C ILE A 171 -13.29 -12.46 -7.33
N GLY A 172 -13.40 -11.27 -6.75
CA GLY A 172 -12.55 -10.78 -5.66
C GLY A 172 -11.45 -9.84 -6.12
N HIS A 173 -10.54 -9.54 -5.19
CA HIS A 173 -9.43 -8.60 -5.37
C HIS A 173 -8.14 -9.26 -4.88
N PRO A 174 -7.27 -9.71 -5.79
CA PRO A 174 -6.22 -10.68 -5.48
C PRO A 174 -5.07 -10.12 -4.64
N PHE A 175 -4.93 -8.79 -4.49
CA PHE A 175 -3.88 -8.20 -3.66
C PHE A 175 -4.32 -7.87 -2.23
N ARG A 176 -5.60 -8.04 -1.93
CA ARG A 176 -6.04 -8.03 -0.53
C ARG A 176 -5.37 -9.16 0.24
N LYS A 177 -4.93 -8.89 1.45
CA LYS A 177 -4.18 -9.84 2.28
C LYS A 177 -5.03 -11.02 2.76
N ASP A 178 -6.35 -10.87 2.77
CA ASP A 178 -7.34 -11.93 3.05
C ASP A 178 -7.71 -12.76 1.81
N PHE A 179 -7.21 -12.42 0.62
CA PHE A 179 -7.42 -13.21 -0.59
C PHE A 179 -6.44 -14.39 -0.61
N PRO A 180 -6.90 -15.65 -0.83
CA PRO A 180 -6.03 -16.83 -0.82
C PRO A 180 -5.03 -16.81 -1.99
N LEU A 181 -3.76 -17.17 -1.73
CA LEU A 181 -2.71 -17.21 -2.75
C LEU A 181 -3.02 -18.15 -3.91
N GLU A 182 -3.71 -19.25 -3.63
CA GLU A 182 -4.15 -20.23 -4.62
C GLU A 182 -5.29 -19.71 -5.50
N GLY A 183 -5.99 -18.67 -5.03
CA GLY A 183 -7.25 -18.23 -5.62
C GLY A 183 -8.40 -19.19 -5.26
N ASN A 184 -9.57 -18.96 -5.86
CA ASN A 184 -10.77 -19.77 -5.64
C ASN A 184 -11.09 -20.66 -6.81
N VAL A 185 -10.66 -20.27 -8.02
CA VAL A 185 -11.02 -20.91 -9.29
C VAL A 185 -9.78 -21.00 -10.15
N GLU A 186 -9.58 -22.16 -10.77
CA GLU A 186 -8.57 -22.36 -11.81
C GLU A 186 -9.21 -22.59 -13.18
N VAL A 187 -8.46 -22.32 -14.22
CA VAL A 187 -8.89 -22.43 -15.61
C VAL A 187 -8.17 -23.61 -16.26
N ARG A 188 -8.93 -24.56 -16.82
CA ARG A 188 -8.38 -25.72 -17.50
C ARG A 188 -9.02 -25.88 -18.88
N TYR A 189 -8.22 -26.35 -19.86
CA TYR A 189 -8.75 -26.79 -21.12
C TYR A 189 -9.34 -28.20 -21.01
N ASP A 190 -10.60 -28.35 -21.40
CA ASP A 190 -11.31 -29.62 -21.45
C ASP A 190 -11.31 -30.10 -22.91
N GLU A 191 -10.55 -31.18 -23.17
CA GLU A 191 -10.39 -31.74 -24.52
C GLU A 191 -11.67 -32.35 -25.07
N GLU A 192 -12.50 -32.93 -24.21
CA GLU A 192 -13.77 -33.55 -24.62
C GLU A 192 -14.78 -32.48 -25.05
N LYS A 193 -14.81 -31.36 -24.35
CA LYS A 193 -15.70 -30.24 -24.67
C LYS A 193 -15.10 -29.25 -25.69
N GLY A 194 -13.80 -29.40 -26.00
CA GLY A 194 -13.07 -28.50 -26.91
C GLY A 194 -13.07 -27.04 -26.44
N ARG A 195 -13.13 -26.79 -25.13
CA ARG A 195 -13.21 -25.43 -24.57
C ARG A 195 -12.54 -25.31 -23.22
N VAL A 196 -12.27 -24.05 -22.84
CA VAL A 196 -11.80 -23.70 -21.50
C VAL A 196 -12.95 -23.79 -20.51
N VAL A 197 -12.72 -24.42 -19.37
CA VAL A 197 -13.67 -24.58 -18.25
C VAL A 197 -13.08 -24.04 -16.97
N TYR A 198 -13.94 -23.50 -16.13
CA TYR A 198 -13.60 -23.08 -14.79
C TYR A 198 -13.89 -24.23 -13.81
N GLN A 199 -12.96 -24.48 -12.91
CA GLN A 199 -13.12 -25.49 -11.86
C GLN A 199 -12.57 -24.97 -10.53
N PRO A 200 -13.01 -25.53 -9.38
CA PRO A 200 -12.40 -25.22 -8.10
C PRO A 200 -10.90 -25.48 -8.13
N VAL A 201 -10.13 -24.60 -7.46
CA VAL A 201 -8.68 -24.72 -7.41
C VAL A 201 -8.23 -26.01 -6.74
N SER A 202 -7.23 -26.66 -7.33
CA SER A 202 -6.61 -27.89 -6.81
C SER A 202 -5.12 -27.71 -6.47
N ILE A 203 -4.60 -26.49 -6.59
CA ILE A 203 -3.20 -26.16 -6.37
C ILE A 203 -2.86 -26.26 -4.88
N GLN A 204 -1.76 -26.96 -4.57
CA GLN A 204 -1.19 -27.00 -3.23
C GLN A 204 0.02 -26.06 -3.15
N ASN A 205 -0.03 -25.10 -2.26
CA ASN A 205 1.09 -24.18 -2.03
C ASN A 205 2.28 -24.94 -1.42
N ARG A 206 3.46 -24.70 -1.98
CA ARG A 206 4.73 -25.21 -1.46
C ARG A 206 5.56 -24.04 -0.93
N VAL A 207 5.64 -23.91 0.38
CA VAL A 207 6.51 -22.92 1.04
C VAL A 207 7.91 -23.54 1.16
N LEU A 208 8.84 -23.15 0.26
CA LEU A 208 10.21 -23.66 0.26
C LEU A 208 11.08 -22.95 1.30
N VAL A 209 10.88 -21.65 1.49
CA VAL A 209 11.62 -20.84 2.46
C VAL A 209 10.59 -20.09 3.32
N PRO A 210 10.42 -20.48 4.58
CA PRO A 210 9.53 -19.76 5.48
C PRO A 210 10.13 -18.38 5.80
N ARG A 211 9.27 -17.36 5.87
CA ARG A 211 9.66 -16.02 6.32
C ARG A 211 9.94 -16.06 7.81
N VAL A 212 11.21 -15.90 8.20
CA VAL A 212 11.60 -15.84 9.59
C VAL A 212 11.72 -14.39 10.02
N ILE A 213 10.94 -13.97 11.00
CA ILE A 213 11.13 -12.69 11.67
C ILE A 213 12.12 -12.91 12.80
N ARG A 214 13.26 -12.20 12.72
CA ARG A 214 14.32 -12.27 13.73
C ARG A 214 14.17 -11.09 14.68
N HIS A 215 14.05 -11.38 15.95
CA HIS A 215 14.19 -10.38 17.02
C HIS A 215 15.68 -10.19 17.31
N ASP A 216 16.44 -9.69 16.33
CA ASP A 216 17.84 -9.35 16.53
C ASP A 216 18.01 -7.81 16.52
N ASN A 217 19.06 -7.33 17.18
CA ASN A 217 19.33 -5.90 17.36
C ASN A 217 19.57 -5.14 16.06
N ARG A 218 19.62 -5.81 14.91
CA ARG A 218 19.83 -5.16 13.59
C ARG A 218 18.65 -4.32 13.13
N TYR A 219 17.47 -4.56 13.70
CA TYR A 219 16.22 -3.86 13.35
C TYR A 219 15.63 -3.08 14.53
N GLN A 220 16.28 -3.12 15.69
CA GLN A 220 15.91 -2.23 16.78
C GLN A 220 16.45 -0.84 16.42
N HIS A 221 15.56 0.10 16.19
CA HIS A 221 15.93 1.50 16.27
C HIS A 221 16.41 1.71 17.71
N ASP A 222 17.61 2.24 17.84
CA ASP A 222 18.08 2.73 19.14
C ASP A 222 17.09 3.81 19.60
N ASP A 223 16.10 3.46 20.40
CA ASP A 223 15.43 4.40 21.25
C ASP A 223 16.49 4.89 22.25
N ALA A 224 17.33 5.78 21.73
CA ALA A 224 18.36 6.44 22.48
C ALA A 224 17.70 7.31 23.56
N GLY A 225 17.68 6.78 24.77
CA GLY A 225 17.79 7.62 25.93
C GLY A 225 16.50 8.19 26.53
N THR A 226 15.87 7.40 27.38
CA THR A 226 15.46 7.95 28.68
C THR A 226 16.30 7.29 29.73
N GLY A 227 17.47 7.88 29.95
CA GLY A 227 18.21 7.66 31.19
C GLY A 227 17.41 8.29 32.33
N GLU A 228 16.82 7.48 33.15
CA GLU A 228 16.59 7.86 34.54
C GLU A 228 17.66 7.23 35.38
N SER A 229 18.51 8.13 35.83
CA SER A 229 19.41 7.93 36.95
C SER A 229 18.59 7.88 38.25
N GLU A 230 18.64 6.76 38.92
CA GLU A 230 18.83 6.71 40.40
C GLU A 230 19.33 5.31 40.80
#